data_b0dd4c18e4f150880ac5156ab18e9c22
#
_entry.id   b0dd4c18e4f150880ac5156ab18e9c22
#
_cell.length_a   1.000
_cell.length_b   1.000
_cell.length_c   1.000
_cell.angle_alpha   90.00
_cell.angle_beta   90.00
_cell.angle_gamma   90.00
#
_symmetry.space_group_name_H-M   'P 1'
#
loop_
_entity.id
_entity.type
_entity.pdbx_description
1 polymer ?
#
loop_
_entity_poly.entity_id
_entity_poly.type
_entity_poly.pdbx_seq_one_letter_code
_entity_poly.pdbx_strand_id
1 'polypeptide(L)'
;MKERLLAGAAAALLSLTALTPTAAAARMVPVTVNGSLLPSASYLSGGVTAVSLRALLETAGWTVTWDSQAGQAAARCGDATLTARPGETVLTVNGQDRATTAPVFLRNGRTYVPVRSLCQALGWEVCWDGALGGAAVTTGIQVNGAAAEGPAWTEEDLYWLSRVISAESRGESFQGQLAVGSVVINRVASD
;
A
#
# COMPACT_ATOMS: atom_id res chain seq x y z
N MET A 1 -15.58 -72.90 -41.66
CA MET A 1 -15.93 -71.49 -41.83
C MET A 1 -16.03 -70.89 -40.47
N LYS A 2 -15.01 -70.08 -40.12
CA LYS A 2 -14.94 -69.40 -38.79
C LYS A 2 -14.79 -67.95 -39.08
N GLU A 3 -15.86 -67.21 -38.83
CA GLU A 3 -15.83 -65.74 -38.90
C GLU A 3 -15.24 -65.18 -37.59
N ARG A 4 -14.22 -64.35 -37.74
CA ARG A 4 -13.62 -63.61 -36.62
C ARG A 4 -14.19 -62.22 -36.64
N LEU A 5 -14.98 -61.91 -35.63
CA LEU A 5 -15.42 -60.55 -35.29
C LEU A 5 -14.26 -59.77 -34.66
N LEU A 6 -13.81 -58.74 -35.36
CA LEU A 6 -12.87 -57.73 -34.83
C LEU A 6 -13.70 -56.67 -34.09
N ALA A 7 -13.62 -56.64 -32.75
CA ALA A 7 -14.15 -55.57 -31.93
C ALA A 7 -13.13 -54.42 -31.92
N GLY A 8 -13.47 -53.30 -32.56
CA GLY A 8 -12.69 -52.06 -32.51
C GLY A 8 -12.97 -51.30 -31.22
N ALA A 9 -11.99 -51.23 -30.36
CA ALA A 9 -12.03 -50.33 -29.19
C ALA A 9 -11.66 -48.92 -29.61
N ALA A 10 -12.65 -48.01 -29.66
CA ALA A 10 -12.44 -46.59 -29.83
C ALA A 10 -12.00 -45.98 -28.49
N ALA A 11 -10.72 -45.69 -28.34
CA ALA A 11 -10.21 -44.91 -27.20
C ALA A 11 -10.52 -43.43 -27.39
N ALA A 12 -11.49 -42.91 -26.65
CA ALA A 12 -11.76 -41.50 -26.59
C ALA A 12 -10.70 -40.83 -25.72
N LEU A 13 -9.77 -40.12 -26.34
CA LEU A 13 -8.80 -39.23 -25.67
C LEU A 13 -9.57 -37.96 -25.19
N LEU A 14 -9.94 -37.94 -23.94
CA LEU A 14 -10.35 -36.71 -23.27
C LEU A 14 -9.12 -35.81 -23.07
N SER A 15 -8.94 -34.83 -23.94
CA SER A 15 -7.96 -33.76 -23.75
C SER A 15 -8.43 -32.84 -22.64
N LEU A 16 -7.91 -33.05 -21.42
CA LEU A 16 -8.09 -32.16 -20.31
C LEU A 16 -7.27 -30.88 -20.58
N THR A 17 -7.89 -29.87 -21.17
CA THR A 17 -7.29 -28.53 -21.27
C THR A 17 -7.21 -27.94 -19.88
N ALA A 18 -6.04 -28.01 -19.26
CA ALA A 18 -5.76 -27.29 -18.02
C ALA A 18 -5.89 -25.78 -18.30
N LEU A 19 -6.95 -25.16 -17.80
CA LEU A 19 -7.01 -23.70 -17.69
C LEU A 19 -5.89 -23.28 -16.73
N THR A 20 -4.75 -22.88 -17.28
CA THR A 20 -3.73 -22.19 -16.48
C THR A 20 -4.29 -20.82 -16.12
N PRO A 21 -4.42 -20.48 -14.83
CA PRO A 21 -4.82 -19.14 -14.47
C PRO A 21 -3.77 -18.17 -15.02
N THR A 22 -4.17 -17.33 -15.95
CA THR A 22 -3.32 -16.24 -16.44
C THR A 22 -3.06 -15.33 -15.26
N ALA A 23 -1.85 -15.35 -14.73
CA ALA A 23 -1.44 -14.42 -13.68
C ALA A 23 -1.67 -12.99 -14.22
N ALA A 24 -2.61 -12.28 -13.63
CA ALA A 24 -2.90 -10.92 -14.03
C ALA A 24 -1.61 -10.11 -13.96
N ALA A 25 -1.22 -9.49 -15.09
CA ALA A 25 0.00 -8.72 -15.18
C ALA A 25 -0.02 -7.61 -14.12
N ALA A 26 1.06 -7.53 -13.34
CA ALA A 26 1.18 -6.52 -12.30
C ALA A 26 1.16 -5.12 -12.93
N ARG A 27 0.19 -4.30 -12.52
CA ARG A 27 0.02 -2.91 -12.96
C ARG A 27 0.67 -1.97 -11.96
N MET A 28 1.40 -0.97 -12.43
CA MET A 28 1.87 0.11 -11.58
C MET A 28 0.69 0.98 -11.15
N VAL A 29 0.65 1.33 -9.87
CA VAL A 29 -0.36 2.21 -9.28
C VAL A 29 0.32 3.23 -8.38
N PRO A 30 -0.14 4.48 -8.35
CA PRO A 30 0.35 5.47 -7.41
C PRO A 30 -0.04 5.10 -5.98
N VAL A 31 0.80 5.47 -5.02
CA VAL A 31 0.51 5.36 -3.59
C VAL A 31 0.95 6.65 -2.92
N THR A 32 0.09 7.20 -2.08
CA THR A 32 0.42 8.37 -1.26
C THR A 32 0.51 8.00 0.22
N VAL A 33 1.33 8.73 0.95
CA VAL A 33 1.44 8.66 2.42
C VAL A 33 1.24 10.07 2.94
N ASN A 34 0.20 10.28 3.72
CA ASN A 34 -0.19 11.61 4.22
C ASN A 34 -0.24 12.67 3.10
N GLY A 35 -0.81 12.30 1.94
CA GLY A 35 -0.91 13.16 0.76
C GLY A 35 0.36 13.24 -0.10
N SER A 36 1.52 12.80 0.36
CA SER A 36 2.78 12.79 -0.40
C SER A 36 2.90 11.54 -1.27
N LEU A 37 3.15 11.72 -2.56
CA LEU A 37 3.33 10.60 -3.49
C LEU A 37 4.62 9.83 -3.18
N LEU A 38 4.54 8.50 -3.13
CA LEU A 38 5.73 7.67 -2.94
C LEU A 38 6.71 7.80 -4.12
N PRO A 39 8.02 7.96 -3.86
CA PRO A 39 9.03 8.13 -4.90
C PRO A 39 9.39 6.83 -5.63
N SER A 40 8.69 5.74 -5.36
CA SER A 40 8.96 4.43 -5.96
C SER A 40 7.71 3.79 -6.52
N ALA A 41 7.89 2.97 -7.57
CA ALA A 41 6.80 2.20 -8.15
C ALA A 41 6.13 1.29 -7.11
N SER A 42 4.80 1.27 -7.12
CA SER A 42 3.98 0.32 -6.39
C SER A 42 3.19 -0.52 -7.41
N TYR A 43 2.87 -1.75 -7.07
CA TYR A 43 2.31 -2.72 -8.01
C TYR A 43 0.98 -3.27 -7.51
N LEU A 44 -0.04 -3.25 -8.36
CA LEU A 44 -1.31 -3.94 -8.15
C LEU A 44 -1.30 -5.24 -8.94
N SER A 45 -1.46 -6.37 -8.26
CA SER A 45 -1.59 -7.70 -8.87
C SER A 45 -2.55 -8.55 -8.05
N GLY A 46 -3.51 -9.20 -8.72
CA GLY A 46 -4.49 -10.05 -8.04
C GLY A 46 -5.30 -9.34 -6.94
N GLY A 47 -5.57 -8.04 -7.09
CA GLY A 47 -6.26 -7.23 -6.06
C GLY A 47 -5.38 -6.80 -4.88
N VAL A 48 -4.10 -7.17 -4.86
CA VAL A 48 -3.14 -6.79 -3.81
C VAL A 48 -2.22 -5.69 -4.32
N THR A 49 -2.21 -4.56 -3.62
CA THR A 49 -1.22 -3.49 -3.87
C THR A 49 0.01 -3.74 -3.01
N ALA A 50 1.15 -3.94 -3.66
CA ALA A 50 2.45 -4.08 -3.02
C ALA A 50 3.25 -2.78 -3.16
N VAL A 51 3.86 -2.33 -2.07
CA VAL A 51 4.65 -1.10 -1.98
C VAL A 51 6.08 -1.41 -1.56
N SER A 52 7.02 -0.57 -1.98
CA SER A 52 8.38 -0.62 -1.44
C SER A 52 8.34 -0.29 0.06
N LEU A 53 8.73 -1.26 0.90
CA LEU A 53 8.77 -1.10 2.35
C LEU A 53 9.57 0.14 2.76
N ARG A 54 10.79 0.28 2.20
CA ARG A 54 11.65 1.43 2.46
C ARG A 54 10.99 2.75 2.08
N ALA A 55 10.48 2.86 0.86
CA ALA A 55 9.91 4.12 0.39
C ALA A 55 8.71 4.55 1.25
N LEU A 56 7.82 3.62 1.63
CA LEU A 56 6.66 3.94 2.45
C LEU A 56 7.07 4.33 3.86
N LEU A 57 7.93 3.53 4.50
CA LEU A 57 8.32 3.77 5.89
C LEU A 57 9.20 5.01 6.04
N GLU A 58 10.16 5.26 5.13
CA GLU A 58 10.98 6.48 5.17
C GLU A 58 10.16 7.75 4.93
N THR A 59 9.15 7.70 4.03
CA THR A 59 8.20 8.81 3.86
C THR A 59 7.38 9.05 5.15
N ALA A 60 7.15 8.01 5.95
CA ALA A 60 6.50 8.10 7.25
C ALA A 60 7.46 8.37 8.43
N GLY A 61 8.71 8.74 8.17
CA GLY A 61 9.69 9.11 9.19
C GLY A 61 10.41 7.94 9.89
N TRP A 62 10.31 6.72 9.33
CA TRP A 62 11.05 5.56 9.85
C TRP A 62 12.45 5.48 9.23
N THR A 63 13.39 4.84 9.93
CA THR A 63 14.68 4.43 9.36
C THR A 63 14.61 2.98 8.93
N VAL A 64 15.02 2.67 7.68
CA VAL A 64 14.98 1.32 7.13
C VAL A 64 16.37 0.84 6.74
N THR A 65 16.78 -0.30 7.27
CA THR A 65 18.06 -0.97 7.00
C THR A 65 17.83 -2.37 6.42
N TRP A 66 18.88 -2.95 5.86
CA TRP A 66 18.89 -4.35 5.45
C TRP A 66 19.82 -5.13 6.38
N ASP A 67 19.27 -6.14 7.04
CA ASP A 67 20.02 -7.10 7.82
C ASP A 67 20.44 -8.26 6.91
N SER A 68 21.71 -8.29 6.54
CA SER A 68 22.25 -9.31 5.64
C SER A 68 22.44 -10.68 6.33
N GLN A 69 22.58 -10.72 7.65
CA GLN A 69 22.71 -11.97 8.40
C GLN A 69 21.34 -12.66 8.51
N ALA A 70 20.31 -11.90 8.84
CA ALA A 70 18.95 -12.41 8.92
C ALA A 70 18.25 -12.48 7.54
N GLY A 71 18.79 -11.84 6.50
CA GLY A 71 18.19 -11.81 5.17
C GLY A 71 16.85 -11.07 5.14
N GLN A 72 16.72 -9.98 5.89
CA GLN A 72 15.46 -9.26 6.07
C GLN A 72 15.63 -7.75 6.07
N ALA A 73 14.57 -7.05 5.73
CA ALA A 73 14.49 -5.62 5.99
C ALA A 73 14.13 -5.40 7.46
N ALA A 74 14.81 -4.44 8.10
CA ALA A 74 14.53 -3.99 9.46
C ALA A 74 14.23 -2.49 9.45
N ALA A 75 13.21 -2.08 10.18
CA ALA A 75 12.80 -0.68 10.28
C ALA A 75 12.59 -0.28 11.75
N ARG A 76 12.83 1.00 12.04
CA ARG A 76 12.68 1.56 13.38
C ARG A 76 12.14 2.99 13.32
N CYS A 77 11.27 3.31 14.28
CA CYS A 77 10.80 4.66 14.56
C CYS A 77 10.58 4.81 16.07
N GLY A 78 11.46 5.56 16.74
CA GLY A 78 11.51 5.57 18.21
C GLY A 78 11.72 4.15 18.76
N ASP A 79 10.83 3.69 19.64
CA ASP A 79 10.86 2.34 20.20
C ASP A 79 10.16 1.29 19.32
N ALA A 80 9.41 1.73 18.30
CA ALA A 80 8.73 0.83 17.40
C ALA A 80 9.73 0.18 16.43
N THR A 81 9.56 -1.15 16.24
CA THR A 81 10.38 -1.96 15.34
C THR A 81 9.51 -2.74 14.39
N LEU A 82 10.02 -2.95 13.17
CA LEU A 82 9.38 -3.79 12.17
C LEU A 82 10.45 -4.57 11.42
N THR A 83 10.21 -5.86 11.20
CA THR A 83 11.01 -6.68 10.28
C THR A 83 10.15 -7.35 9.23
N ALA A 84 10.73 -7.54 8.03
CA ALA A 84 10.07 -8.17 6.90
C ALA A 84 11.07 -9.02 6.12
N ARG A 85 10.82 -10.32 6.02
CA ARG A 85 11.69 -11.25 5.30
C ARG A 85 11.07 -11.64 3.95
N PRO A 86 11.78 -11.48 2.85
CA PRO A 86 11.32 -11.94 1.55
C PRO A 86 11.01 -13.44 1.52
N GLY A 87 9.90 -13.79 0.89
CA GLY A 87 9.36 -15.15 0.84
C GLY A 87 8.37 -15.49 1.95
N GLU A 88 8.36 -14.74 3.04
CA GLU A 88 7.43 -14.97 4.15
C GLU A 88 6.12 -14.20 3.99
N THR A 89 5.06 -14.72 4.62
CA THR A 89 3.73 -14.09 4.71
C THR A 89 3.47 -13.49 6.09
N VAL A 90 4.53 -13.00 6.71
CA VAL A 90 4.52 -12.45 8.07
C VAL A 90 5.37 -11.18 8.11
N LEU A 91 4.90 -10.18 8.85
CA LEU A 91 5.67 -9.02 9.31
C LEU A 91 5.78 -9.14 10.84
N THR A 92 6.95 -8.94 11.41
CA THR A 92 7.10 -8.86 12.86
C THR A 92 7.13 -7.40 13.29
N VAL A 93 6.17 -6.97 14.09
CA VAL A 93 6.08 -5.60 14.63
C VAL A 93 6.18 -5.65 16.15
N ASN A 94 7.16 -4.98 16.72
CA ASN A 94 7.43 -4.97 18.17
C ASN A 94 7.53 -6.39 18.76
N GLY A 95 8.17 -7.32 18.03
CA GLY A 95 8.30 -8.71 18.40
C GLY A 95 7.03 -9.56 18.24
N GLN A 96 5.95 -9.01 17.67
CA GLN A 96 4.71 -9.74 17.41
C GLN A 96 4.53 -9.99 15.91
N ASP A 97 4.23 -11.23 15.56
CA ASP A 97 4.00 -11.63 14.19
C ASP A 97 2.59 -11.21 13.71
N ARG A 98 2.56 -10.63 12.51
CA ARG A 98 1.35 -10.17 11.83
C ARG A 98 1.30 -10.79 10.44
N ALA A 99 0.27 -11.58 10.17
CA ALA A 99 0.09 -12.22 8.87
C ALA A 99 -0.14 -11.19 7.75
N THR A 100 0.39 -11.49 6.57
CA THR A 100 0.18 -10.68 5.35
C THR A 100 -0.71 -11.41 4.36
N THR A 101 -1.44 -10.66 3.54
CA THR A 101 -2.35 -11.19 2.52
C THR A 101 -1.63 -11.79 1.30
N ALA A 102 -0.34 -11.52 1.16
CA ALA A 102 0.53 -12.07 0.12
C ALA A 102 1.99 -12.04 0.62
N PRO A 103 2.88 -12.88 0.07
CA PRO A 103 4.27 -12.92 0.49
C PRO A 103 4.99 -11.58 0.31
N VAL A 104 5.90 -11.28 1.24
CA VAL A 104 6.94 -10.27 1.07
C VAL A 104 7.86 -10.72 -0.05
N PHE A 105 8.26 -9.84 -0.96
CA PHE A 105 9.14 -10.21 -2.06
C PHE A 105 10.20 -9.16 -2.38
N LEU A 106 11.28 -9.60 -3.03
CA LEU A 106 12.31 -8.73 -3.56
C LEU A 106 12.06 -8.46 -5.04
N ARG A 107 12.18 -7.20 -5.44
CA ARG A 107 12.17 -6.79 -6.85
C ARG A 107 13.14 -5.63 -7.03
N ASN A 108 14.08 -5.79 -7.95
CA ASN A 108 15.11 -4.77 -8.24
C ASN A 108 15.83 -4.28 -6.97
N GLY A 109 16.22 -5.19 -6.07
CA GLY A 109 16.92 -4.89 -4.83
C GLY A 109 16.06 -4.20 -3.76
N ARG A 110 14.73 -4.12 -3.93
CA ARG A 110 13.81 -3.52 -2.96
C ARG A 110 12.86 -4.56 -2.40
N THR A 111 12.59 -4.48 -1.11
CA THR A 111 11.60 -5.30 -0.42
C THR A 111 10.21 -4.71 -0.62
N TYR A 112 9.28 -5.51 -1.11
CA TYR A 112 7.88 -5.16 -1.31
C TYR A 112 6.99 -5.92 -0.36
N VAL A 113 5.99 -5.21 0.17
CA VAL A 113 5.00 -5.76 1.11
C VAL A 113 3.58 -5.35 0.69
N PRO A 114 2.56 -6.17 0.99
CA PRO A 114 1.17 -5.77 0.81
C PRO A 114 0.85 -4.54 1.64
N VAL A 115 0.46 -3.43 1.00
CA VAL A 115 0.25 -2.14 1.70
C VAL A 115 -0.80 -2.24 2.80
N ARG A 116 -1.90 -2.95 2.56
CA ARG A 116 -2.96 -3.13 3.56
C ARG A 116 -2.49 -3.88 4.79
N SER A 117 -1.74 -4.96 4.60
CA SER A 117 -1.18 -5.74 5.72
C SER A 117 -0.18 -4.93 6.54
N LEU A 118 0.67 -4.13 5.87
CA LEU A 118 1.60 -3.24 6.55
C LEU A 118 0.86 -2.17 7.36
N CYS A 119 -0.14 -1.51 6.76
CA CYS A 119 -0.93 -0.50 7.46
C CYS A 119 -1.66 -1.10 8.68
N GLN A 120 -2.29 -2.26 8.53
CA GLN A 120 -2.95 -2.95 9.63
C GLN A 120 -1.98 -3.32 10.75
N ALA A 121 -0.77 -3.79 10.40
CA ALA A 121 0.25 -4.14 11.39
C ALA A 121 0.76 -2.93 12.19
N LEU A 122 0.75 -1.74 11.59
CA LEU A 122 1.20 -0.48 12.20
C LEU A 122 0.06 0.37 12.78
N GLY A 123 -1.21 -0.06 12.65
CA GLY A 123 -2.37 0.72 13.07
C GLY A 123 -2.62 1.94 12.18
N TRP A 124 -2.19 1.90 10.92
CA TRP A 124 -2.39 2.95 9.92
C TRP A 124 -3.64 2.67 9.09
N GLU A 125 -4.20 3.72 8.51
CA GLU A 125 -5.32 3.59 7.58
C GLU A 125 -4.84 3.50 6.14
N VAL A 126 -5.57 2.73 5.31
CA VAL A 126 -5.35 2.67 3.88
C VAL A 126 -6.69 2.56 3.16
N CYS A 127 -6.91 3.43 2.20
CA CYS A 127 -8.07 3.40 1.32
C CYS A 127 -7.64 3.42 -0.15
N TRP A 128 -8.56 3.05 -1.03
CA TRP A 128 -8.39 3.23 -2.47
C TRP A 128 -8.91 4.61 -2.85
N ASP A 129 -8.04 5.42 -3.43
CA ASP A 129 -8.41 6.72 -3.99
C ASP A 129 -8.72 6.55 -5.48
N GLY A 130 -10.01 6.67 -5.82
CA GLY A 130 -10.48 6.53 -7.20
C GLY A 130 -10.02 7.66 -8.13
N ALA A 131 -9.80 8.87 -7.61
CA ALA A 131 -9.31 10.00 -8.39
C ALA A 131 -7.83 9.84 -8.71
N LEU A 132 -7.05 9.34 -7.76
CA LEU A 132 -5.65 9.00 -7.94
C LEU A 132 -5.47 7.71 -8.77
N GLY A 133 -6.46 6.81 -8.76
CA GLY A 133 -6.35 5.45 -9.30
C GLY A 133 -5.33 4.60 -8.55
N GLY A 134 -5.17 4.82 -7.24
CA GLY A 134 -4.16 4.24 -6.39
C GLY A 134 -4.57 4.12 -4.94
N ALA A 135 -3.62 3.84 -4.04
CA ALA A 135 -3.88 3.75 -2.62
C ALA A 135 -3.41 5.00 -1.88
N ALA A 136 -4.21 5.47 -0.94
CA ALA A 136 -3.87 6.53 0.00
C ALA A 136 -3.66 5.93 1.38
N VAL A 137 -2.50 6.17 1.97
CA VAL A 137 -2.12 5.74 3.32
C VAL A 137 -2.12 6.95 4.22
N THR A 138 -2.82 6.83 5.36
CA THR A 138 -2.76 7.80 6.45
C THR A 138 -2.07 7.13 7.62
N THR A 139 -0.92 7.65 8.00
CA THR A 139 -0.20 7.17 9.17
C THR A 139 -0.86 7.74 10.41
N GLY A 140 -1.20 6.90 11.38
CA GLY A 140 -1.45 7.41 12.71
C GLY A 140 -0.16 8.10 13.17
N ILE A 141 -0.23 9.38 13.47
CA ILE A 141 0.89 10.11 14.05
C ILE A 141 1.09 9.53 15.46
N GLN A 142 1.91 8.49 15.59
CA GLN A 142 2.54 8.16 16.86
C GLN A 142 3.67 9.18 17.03
N VAL A 143 3.33 10.40 17.34
CA VAL A 143 4.27 11.30 17.99
C VAL A 143 4.49 10.72 19.37
N ASN A 144 5.63 10.02 19.54
CA ASN A 144 6.08 9.62 20.86
C ASN A 144 6.07 10.85 21.78
N GLY A 145 5.09 10.89 22.69
CA GLY A 145 5.14 11.69 23.90
C GLY A 145 4.98 13.21 23.82
N ALA A 146 4.67 13.77 22.67
CA ALA A 146 4.06 15.10 22.58
C ALA A 146 2.90 14.95 21.57
N ALA A 147 1.67 15.07 22.07
CA ALA A 147 0.61 15.56 21.22
C ALA A 147 1.22 16.83 20.58
N ALA A 148 1.50 16.80 19.27
CA ALA A 148 1.57 18.05 18.56
C ALA A 148 0.16 18.63 18.77
N GLU A 149 0.02 19.55 19.69
CA GLU A 149 -1.05 20.52 19.69
C GLU A 149 -0.84 21.34 18.42
N GLY A 150 -1.12 20.70 17.26
CA GLY A 150 -1.52 21.45 16.10
C GLY A 150 -2.80 22.18 16.49
N PRO A 151 -3.10 23.35 15.94
CA PRO A 151 -4.34 24.03 16.24
C PRO A 151 -5.47 23.00 16.08
N ALA A 152 -6.22 22.76 17.17
CA ALA A 152 -7.33 21.81 17.16
C ALA A 152 -8.39 22.39 16.21
N TRP A 153 -8.38 21.91 14.96
CA TRP A 153 -9.37 22.29 13.97
C TRP A 153 -10.73 21.78 14.41
N THR A 154 -11.68 22.71 14.58
CA THR A 154 -13.06 22.39 14.90
C THR A 154 -13.79 21.89 13.64
N GLU A 155 -14.94 21.24 13.81
CA GLU A 155 -15.81 20.91 12.68
C GLU A 155 -16.23 22.17 11.90
N GLU A 156 -16.36 23.31 12.57
CA GLU A 156 -16.67 24.60 11.97
C GLU A 156 -15.50 25.09 11.09
N ASP A 157 -14.26 24.95 11.53
CA ASP A 157 -13.07 25.29 10.73
C ASP A 157 -13.00 24.44 9.46
N LEU A 158 -13.25 23.14 9.56
CA LEU A 158 -13.29 22.22 8.42
C LEU A 158 -14.44 22.55 7.47
N TYR A 159 -15.60 22.93 8.01
CA TYR A 159 -16.75 23.37 7.20
C TYR A 159 -16.40 24.62 6.39
N TRP A 160 -15.84 25.65 7.01
CA TRP A 160 -15.46 26.87 6.31
C TRP A 160 -14.32 26.66 5.33
N LEU A 161 -13.29 25.90 5.71
CA LEU A 161 -12.18 25.54 4.83
C LEU A 161 -12.68 24.82 3.56
N SER A 162 -13.57 23.86 3.71
CA SER A 162 -14.15 23.13 2.58
C SER A 162 -14.93 24.05 1.62
N ARG A 163 -15.64 25.04 2.15
CA ARG A 163 -16.37 26.01 1.35
C ARG A 163 -15.46 26.98 0.62
N VAL A 164 -14.39 27.45 1.26
CA VAL A 164 -13.39 28.32 0.61
C VAL A 164 -12.71 27.55 -0.53
N ILE A 165 -12.25 26.32 -0.29
CA ILE A 165 -11.66 25.48 -1.33
C ILE A 165 -12.65 25.28 -2.48
N SER A 166 -13.91 24.96 -2.19
CA SER A 166 -14.94 24.77 -3.21
C SER A 166 -15.29 26.05 -3.99
N ALA A 167 -15.20 27.21 -3.37
CA ALA A 167 -15.47 28.50 -4.02
C ALA A 167 -14.31 28.92 -4.96
N GLU A 168 -13.07 28.79 -4.47
CA GLU A 168 -11.87 29.28 -5.14
C GLU A 168 -11.29 28.31 -6.20
N SER A 169 -11.59 27.02 -6.06
CA SER A 169 -11.00 25.98 -6.93
C SER A 169 -12.03 25.06 -7.57
N ARG A 170 -13.25 25.56 -7.77
CA ARG A 170 -14.31 24.82 -8.46
C ARG A 170 -13.91 24.57 -9.92
N GLY A 171 -13.72 23.28 -10.27
CA GLY A 171 -13.28 22.85 -11.60
C GLY A 171 -11.77 22.61 -11.71
N GLU A 172 -11.01 22.94 -10.69
CA GLU A 172 -9.59 22.60 -10.62
C GLU A 172 -9.36 21.13 -10.31
N SER A 173 -8.16 20.64 -10.66
CA SER A 173 -7.71 19.31 -10.26
C SER A 173 -7.61 19.21 -8.72
N PHE A 174 -7.62 17.99 -8.19
CA PHE A 174 -7.42 17.75 -6.75
C PHE A 174 -6.16 18.45 -6.22
N GLN A 175 -5.07 18.48 -7.00
CA GLN A 175 -3.85 19.19 -6.62
C GLN A 175 -4.05 20.70 -6.55
N GLY A 176 -4.85 21.28 -7.45
CA GLY A 176 -5.23 22.70 -7.40
C GLY A 176 -6.04 23.01 -6.14
N GLN A 177 -7.01 22.15 -5.79
CA GLN A 177 -7.80 22.28 -4.57
C GLN A 177 -6.95 22.17 -3.31
N LEU A 178 -6.00 21.23 -3.29
CA LEU A 178 -5.06 21.05 -2.19
C LEU A 178 -4.15 22.28 -2.01
N ALA A 179 -3.67 22.87 -3.10
CA ALA A 179 -2.84 24.07 -3.06
C ALA A 179 -3.60 25.26 -2.46
N VAL A 180 -4.87 25.46 -2.82
CA VAL A 180 -5.74 26.50 -2.23
C VAL A 180 -5.92 26.26 -0.74
N GLY A 181 -6.24 25.01 -0.32
CA GLY A 181 -6.37 24.66 1.10
C GLY A 181 -5.10 24.92 1.89
N SER A 182 -3.93 24.59 1.33
CA SER A 182 -2.64 24.82 1.98
C SER A 182 -2.34 26.30 2.18
N VAL A 183 -2.69 27.16 1.22
CA VAL A 183 -2.53 28.63 1.34
C VAL A 183 -3.40 29.20 2.46
N VAL A 184 -4.66 28.73 2.57
CA VAL A 184 -5.56 29.18 3.63
C VAL A 184 -5.03 28.78 5.01
N ILE A 185 -4.65 27.50 5.17
CA ILE A 185 -4.10 26.99 6.44
C ILE A 185 -2.84 27.76 6.85
N ASN A 186 -1.91 27.99 5.92
CA ASN A 186 -0.68 28.71 6.21
C ASN A 186 -0.93 30.18 6.60
N ARG A 187 -1.96 30.82 6.05
CA ARG A 187 -2.33 32.19 6.46
C ARG A 187 -2.89 32.23 7.87
N VAL A 188 -3.78 31.29 8.20
CA VAL A 188 -4.35 31.20 9.56
C VAL A 188 -3.29 30.88 10.61
N ALA A 189 -2.27 30.08 10.26
CA ALA A 189 -1.19 29.73 11.18
C ALA A 189 -0.11 30.83 11.33
N SER A 190 -0.13 31.90 10.52
CA SER A 190 0.87 32.97 10.54
C SER A 190 0.41 34.25 11.26
N ASP A 191 -0.84 34.31 11.70
CA ASP A 191 -1.42 35.38 12.55
C ASP A 191 -1.35 34.97 14.03
#